data_ebddad7f3c430cbf2561317fc878ee07
#
_entry.id   ebddad7f3c430cbf2561317fc878ee07
#
_cell.length_a   1.000
_cell.length_b   1.000
_cell.length_c   1.000
_cell.angle_alpha   90.00
_cell.angle_beta   90.00
_cell.angle_gamma   90.00
#
_symmetry.space_group_name_H-M   'P 1'
#
loop_
_entity.id
_entity.type
_entity.pdbx_description
1 polymer ?
#
loop_
_entity_poly.entity_id
_entity_poly.type
_entity_poly.pdbx_seq_one_letter_code
_entity_poly.pdbx_strand_id
1 'polypeptide(L)'
;MYKLALSSCGKEIGDDLFKSYRAAGIKAIEISVDKEECDSFDFIEAMNLSQKYGVELWSFHLPFCPFSEIDISVPKLKARTVDYFKSLIKKGADVGIEIFVIHPSGEPIKDSDRKMRLETAKESLRELAQFAKNLGVIIAVEDLPRTCLGRNSDEILELLSADDSLRVCLDTNHLLSESLPHFIKAVGKKIITTHVSDYDFVDEKHWLPFEGKIDWAETVNALERIGYNGVWLYELGFKAPESMPRERDLTCSDFALNAKRIFNE
;
A
#
# COMPACT_ATOMS: atom_id res chain seq x y z
N MET A 1 -9.12 18.59 -3.14
CA MET A 1 -9.13 17.30 -2.41
C MET A 1 -8.71 16.16 -3.33
N TYR A 2 -7.92 15.20 -2.85
CA TYR A 2 -7.58 13.98 -3.58
C TYR A 2 -8.81 13.06 -3.72
N LYS A 3 -8.79 12.15 -4.70
CA LYS A 3 -9.79 11.07 -4.80
C LYS A 3 -9.69 10.20 -3.55
N LEU A 4 -10.78 10.05 -2.81
CA LEU A 4 -10.79 9.25 -1.58
C LEU A 4 -10.86 7.76 -1.91
N ALA A 5 -9.96 7.01 -1.33
CA ALA A 5 -9.87 5.56 -1.45
C ALA A 5 -9.74 4.88 -0.06
N LEU A 6 -10.06 3.61 0.00
CA LEU A 6 -9.94 2.82 1.22
C LEU A 6 -9.49 1.40 0.85
N SER A 7 -8.48 0.88 1.56
CA SER A 7 -8.05 -0.51 1.43
C SER A 7 -9.12 -1.46 1.97
N SER A 8 -9.22 -2.64 1.37
CA SER A 8 -10.07 -3.72 1.87
C SER A 8 -9.45 -4.50 3.04
N CYS A 9 -8.26 -4.11 3.51
CA CYS A 9 -7.57 -4.80 4.61
C CYS A 9 -8.49 -5.02 5.81
N GLY A 10 -8.58 -6.25 6.30
CA GLY A 10 -9.44 -6.64 7.43
C GLY A 10 -10.95 -6.48 7.18
N LYS A 11 -11.40 -6.45 5.91
CA LYS A 11 -12.81 -6.30 5.52
C LYS A 11 -13.21 -7.41 4.56
N GLU A 12 -14.43 -7.92 4.68
CA GLU A 12 -14.99 -8.85 3.72
C GLU A 12 -15.31 -8.11 2.41
N ILE A 13 -14.73 -8.57 1.30
CA ILE A 13 -14.93 -7.96 -0.03
C ILE A 13 -16.20 -8.53 -0.64
N GLY A 14 -17.21 -7.68 -0.82
CA GLY A 14 -18.51 -8.07 -1.35
C GLY A 14 -19.44 -6.89 -1.60
N ASP A 15 -20.68 -7.19 -1.93
CA ASP A 15 -21.71 -6.19 -2.29
C ASP A 15 -21.90 -5.11 -1.21
N ASP A 16 -21.93 -5.49 0.05
CA ASP A 16 -22.14 -4.56 1.17
C ASP A 16 -20.96 -3.59 1.34
N LEU A 17 -19.72 -4.05 1.13
CA LEU A 17 -18.55 -3.20 1.21
C LEU A 17 -18.58 -2.12 0.11
N PHE A 18 -18.75 -2.51 -1.15
CA PHE A 18 -18.79 -1.58 -2.27
C PHE A 18 -19.97 -0.59 -2.17
N LYS A 19 -21.13 -1.07 -1.73
CA LYS A 19 -22.30 -0.23 -1.44
C LYS A 19 -22.01 0.80 -0.35
N SER A 20 -21.32 0.41 0.72
CA SER A 20 -20.96 1.32 1.82
C SER A 20 -19.93 2.36 1.37
N TYR A 21 -18.94 1.97 0.54
CA TYR A 21 -17.97 2.90 -0.06
C TYR A 21 -18.69 3.94 -0.91
N ARG A 22 -19.56 3.49 -1.81
CA ARG A 22 -20.35 4.39 -2.64
C ARG A 22 -21.18 5.37 -1.82
N ALA A 23 -21.86 4.88 -0.77
CA ALA A 23 -22.70 5.71 0.09
C ALA A 23 -21.91 6.77 0.86
N ALA A 24 -20.69 6.45 1.29
CA ALA A 24 -19.78 7.37 1.98
C ALA A 24 -19.01 8.32 1.04
N GLY A 25 -19.15 8.16 -0.28
CA GLY A 25 -18.40 8.98 -1.25
C GLY A 25 -16.96 8.51 -1.49
N ILE A 26 -16.58 7.32 -1.02
CA ILE A 26 -15.31 6.67 -1.36
C ILE A 26 -15.37 6.26 -2.83
N LYS A 27 -14.36 6.64 -3.61
CA LYS A 27 -14.36 6.53 -5.07
C LYS A 27 -13.49 5.41 -5.61
N ALA A 28 -12.58 4.90 -4.80
CA ALA A 28 -11.65 3.87 -5.20
C ALA A 28 -11.38 2.90 -4.06
N ILE A 29 -10.97 1.68 -4.41
CA ILE A 29 -10.63 0.63 -3.48
C ILE A 29 -9.26 0.06 -3.86
N GLU A 30 -8.44 -0.21 -2.86
CA GLU A 30 -7.36 -1.17 -2.97
C GLU A 30 -7.86 -2.54 -2.53
N ILE A 31 -7.63 -3.54 -3.35
CA ILE A 31 -7.86 -4.93 -2.98
C ILE A 31 -6.65 -5.42 -2.18
N SER A 32 -6.87 -5.73 -0.92
CA SER A 32 -5.89 -6.33 0.00
C SER A 32 -6.55 -7.53 0.66
N VAL A 33 -6.05 -8.72 0.39
CA VAL A 33 -6.56 -10.00 0.90
C VAL A 33 -5.39 -10.84 1.42
N ASP A 34 -5.66 -11.65 2.43
CA ASP A 34 -4.66 -12.55 2.98
C ASP A 34 -4.16 -13.56 1.94
N LYS A 35 -2.93 -14.06 2.12
CA LYS A 35 -2.31 -14.99 1.17
C LYS A 35 -3.20 -16.20 0.87
N GLU A 36 -3.83 -16.75 1.92
CA GLU A 36 -4.71 -17.92 1.83
C GLU A 36 -5.94 -17.66 0.95
N GLU A 37 -6.41 -16.43 0.90
CA GLU A 37 -7.57 -16.00 0.12
C GLU A 37 -7.21 -15.61 -1.32
N CYS A 38 -5.96 -15.19 -1.58
CA CYS A 38 -5.51 -14.74 -2.90
C CYS A 38 -5.72 -15.77 -4.02
N ASP A 39 -5.55 -17.06 -3.73
CA ASP A 39 -5.67 -18.11 -4.74
C ASP A 39 -7.13 -18.31 -5.21
N SER A 40 -8.08 -18.10 -4.30
CA SER A 40 -9.52 -18.22 -4.52
C SER A 40 -10.21 -16.88 -4.79
N PHE A 41 -9.48 -15.77 -4.74
CA PHE A 41 -10.05 -14.43 -4.93
C PHE A 41 -10.65 -14.27 -6.32
N ASP A 42 -11.93 -13.87 -6.37
CA ASP A 42 -12.68 -13.67 -7.61
C ASP A 42 -12.50 -12.23 -8.13
N PHE A 43 -11.48 -12.05 -8.98
CA PHE A 43 -11.19 -10.77 -9.63
C PHE A 43 -12.35 -10.30 -10.53
N ILE A 44 -13.11 -11.24 -11.15
CA ILE A 44 -14.23 -10.90 -12.03
C ILE A 44 -15.39 -10.35 -11.19
N GLU A 45 -15.68 -10.96 -10.03
CA GLU A 45 -16.71 -10.45 -9.13
C GLU A 45 -16.33 -9.06 -8.60
N ALA A 46 -15.05 -8.84 -8.22
CA ALA A 46 -14.57 -7.51 -7.80
C ALA A 46 -14.76 -6.46 -8.91
N MET A 47 -14.48 -6.81 -10.16
CA MET A 47 -14.73 -5.94 -11.32
C MET A 47 -16.23 -5.64 -11.49
N ASN A 48 -17.09 -6.64 -11.38
CA ASN A 48 -18.54 -6.47 -11.49
C ASN A 48 -19.08 -5.53 -10.41
N LEU A 49 -18.61 -5.69 -9.16
CA LEU A 49 -18.96 -4.81 -8.04
C LEU A 49 -18.44 -3.39 -8.25
N SER A 50 -17.21 -3.24 -8.72
CA SER A 50 -16.62 -1.95 -9.10
C SER A 50 -17.52 -1.22 -10.11
N GLN A 51 -17.91 -1.86 -11.19
CA GLN A 51 -18.78 -1.30 -12.22
C GLN A 51 -20.17 -0.97 -11.66
N LYS A 52 -20.77 -1.87 -10.87
CA LYS A 52 -22.10 -1.72 -10.28
C LYS A 52 -22.18 -0.49 -9.37
N TYR A 53 -21.17 -0.25 -8.55
CA TYR A 53 -21.17 0.81 -7.55
C TYR A 53 -20.40 2.06 -7.98
N GLY A 54 -19.64 2.02 -9.08
CA GLY A 54 -18.79 3.12 -9.53
C GLY A 54 -17.68 3.42 -8.53
N VAL A 55 -17.09 2.37 -7.94
CA VAL A 55 -15.91 2.41 -7.06
C VAL A 55 -14.77 1.75 -7.82
N GLU A 56 -13.78 2.55 -8.24
CA GLU A 56 -12.66 2.11 -9.07
C GLU A 56 -11.77 1.08 -8.35
N LEU A 57 -11.37 0.01 -9.05
CA LEU A 57 -10.29 -0.86 -8.59
C LEU A 57 -8.97 -0.13 -8.80
N TRP A 58 -8.48 0.56 -7.77
CA TRP A 58 -7.30 1.42 -7.87
C TRP A 58 -6.01 0.63 -7.87
N SER A 59 -5.84 -0.25 -6.90
CA SER A 59 -4.63 -1.05 -6.72
C SER A 59 -4.96 -2.44 -6.17
N PHE A 60 -4.00 -3.33 -6.32
CA PHE A 60 -3.99 -4.63 -5.67
C PHE A 60 -2.74 -4.75 -4.81
N HIS A 61 -2.92 -4.97 -3.53
CA HIS A 61 -1.82 -5.25 -2.62
C HIS A 61 -1.40 -6.70 -2.76
N LEU A 62 -0.19 -6.94 -3.26
CA LEU A 62 0.36 -8.29 -3.36
C LEU A 62 0.52 -8.88 -1.96
N PRO A 63 0.13 -10.15 -1.75
CA PRO A 63 0.14 -10.72 -0.41
C PRO A 63 1.55 -10.75 0.17
N PHE A 64 1.64 -10.51 1.45
CA PHE A 64 2.87 -10.63 2.22
C PHE A 64 2.68 -11.62 3.36
N CYS A 65 3.77 -12.21 3.82
CA CYS A 65 3.74 -13.14 4.94
C CYS A 65 4.89 -12.83 5.90
N PRO A 66 4.60 -12.46 7.15
CA PRO A 66 5.63 -12.13 8.12
C PRO A 66 6.55 -13.32 8.45
N PHE A 67 6.12 -14.55 8.16
CA PHE A 67 6.86 -15.77 8.50
C PHE A 67 7.39 -16.56 7.30
N SER A 68 7.71 -15.88 6.19
CA SER A 68 8.63 -16.35 5.15
C SER A 68 8.20 -17.50 4.22
N GLU A 69 6.93 -17.61 3.87
CA GLU A 69 6.57 -18.49 2.74
C GLU A 69 6.67 -17.77 1.39
N ILE A 70 6.43 -16.46 1.37
CA ILE A 70 6.56 -15.57 0.22
C ILE A 70 7.38 -14.34 0.62
N ASP A 71 8.54 -14.16 -0.02
CA ASP A 71 9.43 -13.02 0.21
C ASP A 71 10.38 -12.89 -0.99
N ILE A 72 10.28 -11.78 -1.70
CA ILE A 72 11.07 -11.51 -2.91
C ILE A 72 12.55 -11.24 -2.64
N SER A 73 12.91 -10.96 -1.39
CA SER A 73 14.29 -10.66 -0.97
C SER A 73 15.06 -11.90 -0.48
N VAL A 74 14.38 -13.04 -0.32
CA VAL A 74 15.00 -14.30 0.14
C VAL A 74 15.43 -15.15 -1.06
N PRO A 75 16.74 -15.42 -1.29
CA PRO A 75 17.22 -16.10 -2.49
C PRO A 75 16.50 -17.41 -2.80
N LYS A 76 16.30 -18.25 -1.77
CA LYS A 76 15.63 -19.55 -1.92
C LYS A 76 14.12 -19.47 -2.23
N LEU A 77 13.49 -18.34 -1.96
CA LEU A 77 12.06 -18.10 -2.18
C LEU A 77 11.79 -17.31 -3.45
N LYS A 78 12.78 -16.52 -3.92
CA LYS A 78 12.67 -15.57 -5.01
C LYS A 78 11.90 -16.11 -6.20
N ALA A 79 12.35 -17.18 -6.81
CA ALA A 79 11.76 -17.70 -8.05
C ALA A 79 10.28 -18.01 -7.89
N ARG A 80 9.90 -18.79 -6.87
CA ARG A 80 8.49 -19.16 -6.65
C ARG A 80 7.62 -17.95 -6.29
N THR A 81 8.16 -16.98 -5.52
CA THR A 81 7.43 -15.79 -5.12
C THR A 81 7.20 -14.86 -6.31
N VAL A 82 8.22 -14.66 -7.14
CA VAL A 82 8.11 -13.85 -8.36
C VAL A 82 7.11 -14.47 -9.34
N ASP A 83 7.14 -15.79 -9.57
CA ASP A 83 6.18 -16.47 -10.44
C ASP A 83 4.75 -16.37 -9.89
N TYR A 84 4.58 -16.51 -8.58
CA TYR A 84 3.29 -16.34 -7.92
C TYR A 84 2.75 -14.90 -8.11
N PHE A 85 3.58 -13.89 -7.85
CA PHE A 85 3.18 -12.50 -8.04
C PHE A 85 2.85 -12.17 -9.48
N LYS A 86 3.60 -12.69 -10.47
CA LYS A 86 3.24 -12.55 -11.89
C LYS A 86 1.84 -13.09 -12.19
N SER A 87 1.46 -14.22 -11.58
CA SER A 87 0.12 -14.77 -11.77
C SER A 87 -0.98 -13.85 -11.22
N LEU A 88 -0.79 -13.25 -10.04
CA LEU A 88 -1.72 -12.29 -9.45
C LEU A 88 -1.77 -10.98 -10.25
N ILE A 89 -0.62 -10.45 -10.64
CA ILE A 89 -0.53 -9.24 -11.48
C ILE A 89 -1.29 -9.46 -12.80
N LYS A 90 -1.14 -10.62 -13.43
CA LYS A 90 -1.87 -10.95 -14.65
C LYS A 90 -3.38 -10.96 -14.44
N LYS A 91 -3.87 -11.64 -13.38
CA LYS A 91 -5.29 -11.69 -13.03
C LYS A 91 -5.87 -10.30 -12.76
N GLY A 92 -5.16 -9.48 -11.98
CA GLY A 92 -5.58 -8.12 -11.67
C GLY A 92 -5.56 -7.20 -12.90
N ALA A 93 -4.53 -7.29 -13.74
CA ALA A 93 -4.45 -6.53 -14.99
C ALA A 93 -5.60 -6.87 -15.95
N ASP A 94 -6.01 -8.14 -16.03
CA ASP A 94 -7.12 -8.58 -16.87
C ASP A 94 -8.48 -7.97 -16.49
N VAL A 95 -8.63 -7.49 -15.25
CA VAL A 95 -9.83 -6.79 -14.75
C VAL A 95 -9.64 -5.27 -14.61
N GLY A 96 -8.53 -4.73 -15.13
CA GLY A 96 -8.28 -3.29 -15.19
C GLY A 96 -7.59 -2.68 -13.99
N ILE A 97 -6.99 -3.48 -13.09
CA ILE A 97 -6.12 -2.96 -12.03
C ILE A 97 -4.78 -2.56 -12.64
N GLU A 98 -4.38 -1.31 -12.43
CA GLU A 98 -3.17 -0.74 -13.03
C GLU A 98 -1.97 -0.65 -12.07
N ILE A 99 -2.20 -0.69 -10.75
CA ILE A 99 -1.17 -0.53 -9.72
C ILE A 99 -1.14 -1.77 -8.82
N PHE A 100 0.07 -2.33 -8.64
CA PHE A 100 0.30 -3.46 -7.75
C PHE A 100 1.30 -3.03 -6.67
N VAL A 101 0.83 -2.96 -5.42
CA VAL A 101 1.67 -2.63 -4.26
C VAL A 101 2.42 -3.87 -3.81
N ILE A 102 3.69 -3.72 -3.50
CA ILE A 102 4.57 -4.82 -3.11
C ILE A 102 5.44 -4.46 -1.91
N HIS A 103 5.48 -5.35 -0.92
CA HIS A 103 6.49 -5.32 0.12
C HIS A 103 7.84 -5.79 -0.44
N PRO A 104 8.92 -5.00 -0.34
CA PRO A 104 10.24 -5.42 -0.82
C PRO A 104 10.87 -6.54 0.01
N SER A 105 10.37 -6.79 1.21
CA SER A 105 10.80 -7.89 2.09
C SER A 105 9.79 -8.19 3.19
N GLY A 106 9.92 -9.36 3.82
CA GLY A 106 9.42 -9.59 5.18
C GLY A 106 10.47 -9.23 6.24
N GLU A 107 10.16 -9.48 7.51
CA GLU A 107 11.05 -9.25 8.65
C GLU A 107 11.06 -10.47 9.62
N PRO A 108 12.04 -10.59 10.55
CA PRO A 108 13.16 -9.65 10.72
C PRO A 108 14.31 -9.89 9.73
N ILE A 109 15.05 -8.82 9.39
CA ILE A 109 16.27 -8.90 8.60
C ILE A 109 17.46 -8.56 9.49
N LYS A 110 18.43 -9.48 9.59
CA LYS A 110 19.70 -9.25 10.29
C LYS A 110 20.59 -8.32 9.46
N ASP A 111 21.36 -7.45 10.12
CA ASP A 111 22.30 -6.55 9.44
C ASP A 111 23.31 -7.30 8.55
N SER A 112 23.76 -8.49 9.00
CA SER A 112 24.66 -9.35 8.20
C SER A 112 24.06 -9.78 6.86
N ASP A 113 22.77 -9.88 6.76
CA ASP A 113 22.04 -10.40 5.59
C ASP A 113 21.50 -9.26 4.71
N ARG A 114 21.47 -8.04 5.25
CA ARG A 114 20.77 -6.89 4.63
C ARG A 114 21.22 -6.62 3.19
N LYS A 115 22.53 -6.58 2.95
CA LYS A 115 23.07 -6.35 1.60
C LYS A 115 22.62 -7.43 0.60
N MET A 116 22.72 -8.69 0.98
CA MET A 116 22.29 -9.82 0.14
C MET A 116 20.78 -9.77 -0.12
N ARG A 117 19.99 -9.47 0.93
CA ARG A 117 18.53 -9.34 0.82
C ARG A 117 18.14 -8.20 -0.11
N LEU A 118 18.82 -7.05 -0.02
CA LEU A 118 18.59 -5.88 -0.88
C LEU A 118 18.87 -6.21 -2.35
N GLU A 119 20.01 -6.83 -2.66
CA GLU A 119 20.34 -7.23 -4.03
C GLU A 119 19.33 -8.26 -4.58
N THR A 120 18.92 -9.24 -3.77
CA THR A 120 17.90 -10.22 -4.18
C THR A 120 16.55 -9.56 -4.45
N ALA A 121 16.14 -8.60 -3.61
CA ALA A 121 14.91 -7.83 -3.83
C ALA A 121 14.98 -7.02 -5.12
N LYS A 122 16.11 -6.35 -5.40
CA LYS A 122 16.32 -5.59 -6.65
C LYS A 122 16.22 -6.47 -7.88
N GLU A 123 16.79 -7.68 -7.85
CA GLU A 123 16.65 -8.63 -8.96
C GLU A 123 15.18 -9.03 -9.17
N SER A 124 14.45 -9.32 -8.09
CA SER A 124 13.03 -9.67 -8.13
C SER A 124 12.18 -8.53 -8.66
N LEU A 125 12.41 -7.31 -8.15
CA LEU A 125 11.69 -6.11 -8.57
C LEU A 125 11.93 -5.80 -10.06
N ARG A 126 13.17 -5.98 -10.56
CA ARG A 126 13.46 -5.83 -11.99
C ARG A 126 12.65 -6.80 -12.84
N GLU A 127 12.59 -8.05 -12.43
CA GLU A 127 11.84 -9.09 -13.15
C GLU A 127 10.34 -8.80 -13.15
N LEU A 128 9.78 -8.41 -12.00
CA LEU A 128 8.37 -8.03 -11.86
C LEU A 128 8.04 -6.74 -12.66
N ALA A 129 8.91 -5.74 -12.61
CA ALA A 129 8.73 -4.49 -13.37
C ALA A 129 8.69 -4.74 -14.87
N GLN A 130 9.59 -5.58 -15.39
CA GLN A 130 9.61 -5.95 -16.81
C GLN A 130 8.34 -6.71 -17.22
N PHE A 131 7.87 -7.61 -16.35
CA PHE A 131 6.61 -8.32 -16.59
C PHE A 131 5.41 -7.36 -16.58
N ALA A 132 5.33 -6.47 -15.59
CA ALA A 132 4.27 -5.47 -15.46
C ALA A 132 4.21 -4.52 -16.67
N LYS A 133 5.36 -4.07 -17.17
CA LYS A 133 5.46 -3.25 -18.39
C LYS A 133 4.78 -3.89 -19.59
N ASN A 134 4.94 -5.20 -19.78
CA ASN A 134 4.31 -5.92 -20.90
C ASN A 134 2.78 -5.98 -20.81
N LEU A 135 2.23 -5.77 -19.60
CA LEU A 135 0.80 -5.71 -19.33
C LEU A 135 0.28 -4.26 -19.26
N GLY A 136 1.16 -3.25 -19.32
CA GLY A 136 0.80 -1.85 -19.19
C GLY A 136 0.46 -1.43 -17.75
N VAL A 137 0.93 -2.18 -16.75
CA VAL A 137 0.66 -1.92 -15.32
C VAL A 137 1.95 -1.56 -14.55
N ILE A 138 1.82 -1.10 -13.32
CA ILE A 138 2.90 -0.50 -12.53
C ILE A 138 3.07 -1.27 -11.21
N ILE A 139 4.33 -1.53 -10.84
CA ILE A 139 4.69 -2.01 -9.51
C ILE A 139 5.03 -0.80 -8.63
N ALA A 140 4.33 -0.66 -7.51
CA ALA A 140 4.58 0.34 -6.48
C ALA A 140 5.23 -0.33 -5.26
N VAL A 141 6.49 -0.02 -5.00
CA VAL A 141 7.24 -0.53 -3.84
C VAL A 141 6.82 0.26 -2.63
N GLU A 142 6.44 -0.42 -1.56
CA GLU A 142 6.03 0.21 -0.31
C GLU A 142 7.23 0.41 0.62
N ASP A 143 7.30 1.56 1.29
CA ASP A 143 8.20 1.74 2.42
C ASP A 143 7.71 0.95 3.63
N LEU A 144 8.62 0.30 4.34
CA LEU A 144 8.30 -0.62 5.43
C LEU A 144 9.05 -0.26 6.71
N PRO A 145 8.49 -0.60 7.89
CA PRO A 145 9.08 -0.22 9.15
C PRO A 145 10.26 -1.11 9.60
N ARG A 146 10.84 -0.80 10.75
CA ARG A 146 11.78 -1.62 11.54
C ARG A 146 12.96 -2.19 10.77
N THR A 147 13.02 -3.51 10.65
CA THR A 147 14.13 -4.20 9.97
C THR A 147 13.85 -4.55 8.52
N CYS A 148 12.67 -4.25 8.00
CA CYS A 148 12.33 -4.47 6.61
C CYS A 148 13.25 -3.68 5.66
N LEU A 149 13.30 -4.07 4.39
CA LEU A 149 13.89 -3.25 3.33
C LEU A 149 12.94 -2.09 3.00
N GLY A 150 13.52 -0.96 2.59
CA GLY A 150 12.72 0.23 2.26
C GLY A 150 12.34 1.08 3.47
N ARG A 151 13.01 0.92 4.61
CA ARG A 151 12.70 1.62 5.87
C ARG A 151 13.00 3.12 5.88
N ASN A 152 13.57 3.65 4.82
CA ASN A 152 13.86 5.06 4.60
C ASN A 152 14.00 5.39 3.12
N SER A 153 14.09 6.68 2.80
CA SER A 153 14.17 7.16 1.42
C SER A 153 15.40 6.64 0.66
N ASP A 154 16.57 6.52 1.30
CA ASP A 154 17.78 6.02 0.65
C ASP A 154 17.60 4.58 0.17
N GLU A 155 17.05 3.70 1.01
CA GLU A 155 16.81 2.30 0.64
C GLU A 155 15.70 2.16 -0.41
N ILE A 156 14.63 2.95 -0.31
CA ILE A 156 13.60 2.97 -1.36
C ILE A 156 14.21 3.38 -2.70
N LEU A 157 15.01 4.45 -2.74
CA LEU A 157 15.66 4.87 -3.97
C LEU A 157 16.65 3.82 -4.51
N GLU A 158 17.33 3.10 -3.63
CA GLU A 158 18.19 2.00 -4.02
C GLU A 158 17.38 0.83 -4.61
N LEU A 159 16.25 0.44 -4.00
CA LEU A 159 15.34 -0.57 -4.56
C LEU A 159 14.81 -0.15 -5.94
N LEU A 160 14.39 1.11 -6.09
CA LEU A 160 13.90 1.66 -7.36
C LEU A 160 14.96 1.72 -8.45
N SER A 161 16.25 1.68 -8.12
CA SER A 161 17.34 1.59 -9.10
C SER A 161 17.33 0.30 -9.92
N ALA A 162 16.51 -0.67 -9.52
CA ALA A 162 16.35 -1.94 -10.23
C ALA A 162 15.69 -1.77 -11.61
N ASP A 163 14.70 -0.88 -11.74
CA ASP A 163 14.05 -0.53 -13.02
C ASP A 163 13.36 0.84 -12.93
N ASP A 164 13.49 1.67 -13.98
CA ASP A 164 12.95 3.03 -14.02
C ASP A 164 11.42 3.12 -13.99
N SER A 165 10.71 2.03 -14.31
CA SER A 165 9.25 1.97 -14.24
C SER A 165 8.70 1.75 -12.84
N LEU A 166 9.53 1.36 -11.87
CA LEU A 166 9.12 1.19 -10.49
C LEU A 166 8.64 2.52 -9.89
N ARG A 167 7.63 2.43 -9.06
CA ARG A 167 7.04 3.56 -8.33
C ARG A 167 6.97 3.23 -6.85
N VAL A 168 6.43 4.15 -6.06
CA VAL A 168 6.34 4.03 -4.61
C VAL A 168 4.88 4.12 -4.15
N CYS A 169 4.52 3.22 -3.25
CA CYS A 169 3.42 3.39 -2.32
C CYS A 169 4.01 4.00 -1.05
N LEU A 170 3.58 5.21 -0.68
CA LEU A 170 3.99 5.83 0.58
C LEU A 170 3.06 5.36 1.70
N ASP A 171 3.58 4.59 2.66
CA ASP A 171 2.86 4.37 3.91
C ASP A 171 3.27 5.41 4.97
N THR A 172 2.29 6.17 5.43
CA THR A 172 2.54 7.26 6.38
C THR A 172 2.90 6.76 7.79
N ASN A 173 2.69 5.49 8.09
CA ASN A 173 2.83 4.88 9.41
C ASN A 173 4.13 4.06 9.58
N HIS A 174 4.91 3.90 8.51
CA HIS A 174 6.08 3.02 8.49
C HIS A 174 7.42 3.73 8.73
N LEU A 175 7.49 5.07 8.67
CA LEU A 175 8.73 5.83 8.79
C LEU A 175 9.12 6.06 10.26
N LEU A 176 9.89 5.14 10.84
CA LEU A 176 10.32 5.22 12.26
C LEU A 176 11.63 6.00 12.46
N SER A 177 12.44 6.19 11.41
CA SER A 177 13.76 6.80 11.48
C SER A 177 13.92 8.06 10.63
N GLU A 178 12.89 8.45 9.92
CA GLU A 178 12.89 9.57 8.98
C GLU A 178 11.52 10.29 9.04
N SER A 179 11.50 11.60 8.79
CA SER A 179 10.24 12.33 8.75
C SER A 179 9.51 12.17 7.41
N LEU A 180 8.17 12.11 7.43
CA LEU A 180 7.34 12.07 6.23
C LEU A 180 7.70 13.18 5.21
N PRO A 181 7.84 14.47 5.58
CA PRO A 181 8.19 15.52 4.62
C PRO A 181 9.55 15.32 3.98
N HIS A 182 10.53 14.75 4.71
CA HIS A 182 11.84 14.44 4.15
C HIS A 182 11.75 13.31 3.12
N PHE A 183 11.10 12.20 3.47
CA PHE A 183 10.88 11.07 2.57
C PHE A 183 10.14 11.49 1.30
N ILE A 184 9.00 12.20 1.46
CA ILE A 184 8.20 12.69 0.33
C ILE A 184 9.04 13.55 -0.61
N LYS A 185 9.85 14.45 -0.07
CA LYS A 185 10.75 15.30 -0.86
C LYS A 185 11.83 14.50 -1.59
N ALA A 186 12.44 13.51 -0.91
CA ALA A 186 13.53 12.70 -1.48
C ALA A 186 13.02 11.79 -2.61
N VAL A 187 11.91 11.11 -2.40
CA VAL A 187 11.31 10.18 -3.36
C VAL A 187 10.57 10.90 -4.49
N GLY A 188 9.94 12.02 -4.17
CA GLY A 188 9.33 12.94 -5.14
C GLY A 188 8.23 12.28 -5.97
N LYS A 189 8.23 12.58 -7.27
CA LYS A 189 7.20 12.11 -8.23
C LYS A 189 7.15 10.59 -8.45
N LYS A 190 8.02 9.82 -7.83
CA LYS A 190 7.93 8.36 -7.83
C LYS A 190 6.79 7.86 -6.94
N ILE A 191 6.30 8.66 -5.98
CA ILE A 191 5.11 8.35 -5.17
C ILE A 191 3.86 8.46 -6.05
N ILE A 192 3.11 7.36 -6.21
CA ILE A 192 1.90 7.32 -7.05
C ILE A 192 0.66 6.87 -6.30
N THR A 193 0.82 6.25 -5.15
CA THR A 193 -0.27 5.87 -4.24
C THR A 193 0.19 6.02 -2.80
N THR A 194 -0.74 6.04 -1.87
CA THR A 194 -0.45 6.21 -0.44
C THR A 194 -1.23 5.19 0.38
N HIS A 195 -0.65 4.76 1.50
CA HIS A 195 -1.35 4.12 2.61
C HIS A 195 -1.37 5.11 3.77
N VAL A 196 -2.57 5.56 4.12
CA VAL A 196 -2.76 6.62 5.10
C VAL A 196 -3.27 6.04 6.39
N SER A 197 -2.46 6.15 7.42
CA SER A 197 -2.82 5.87 8.82
C SER A 197 -1.90 6.68 9.75
N ASP A 198 -2.23 6.75 11.03
CA ASP A 198 -1.49 7.53 12.02
C ASP A 198 -0.80 6.64 13.05
N TYR A 199 0.22 7.16 13.73
CA TYR A 199 0.99 6.46 14.74
C TYR A 199 1.68 7.43 15.72
N ASP A 200 2.42 6.86 16.67
CA ASP A 200 3.10 7.60 17.74
C ASP A 200 4.60 7.87 17.49
N PHE A 201 5.12 7.53 16.30
CA PHE A 201 6.55 7.52 15.93
C PHE A 201 7.41 6.51 16.71
N VAL A 202 6.78 5.55 17.39
CA VAL A 202 7.48 4.50 18.14
C VAL A 202 7.46 3.18 17.38
N ASP A 203 6.28 2.83 16.84
CA ASP A 203 6.06 1.64 16.03
C ASP A 203 4.80 1.85 15.18
N GLU A 204 4.61 1.03 14.13
CA GLU A 204 3.38 1.07 13.32
C GLU A 204 2.14 0.81 14.18
N LYS A 205 1.03 1.51 13.89
CA LYS A 205 -0.19 1.48 14.70
C LYS A 205 -1.48 1.37 13.89
N HIS A 206 -1.50 1.83 12.67
CA HIS A 206 -2.68 1.94 11.81
C HIS A 206 -3.87 2.63 12.51
N TRP A 207 -3.61 3.76 13.16
CA TRP A 207 -4.63 4.59 13.77
C TRP A 207 -5.28 5.51 12.72
N LEU A 208 -6.49 6.00 13.02
CA LEU A 208 -7.10 7.02 12.17
C LEU A 208 -6.32 8.34 12.28
N PRO A 209 -6.09 9.08 11.20
CA PRO A 209 -5.46 10.40 11.26
C PRO A 209 -6.04 11.29 12.35
N PHE A 210 -5.15 11.96 13.11
CA PHE A 210 -5.37 12.72 14.34
C PHE A 210 -5.55 11.87 15.63
N GLU A 211 -5.47 10.57 15.57
CA GLU A 211 -5.33 9.72 16.77
C GLU A 211 -3.87 9.55 17.17
N GLY A 212 -2.94 9.81 16.27
CA GLY A 212 -1.48 9.76 16.47
C GLY A 212 -0.83 11.13 16.50
N LYS A 213 0.40 11.18 15.98
CA LYS A 213 1.27 12.37 16.09
C LYS A 213 1.70 12.95 14.75
N ILE A 214 1.20 12.44 13.62
CA ILE A 214 1.54 12.97 12.30
C ILE A 214 1.01 14.39 12.15
N ASP A 215 1.87 15.30 11.67
CA ASP A 215 1.43 16.62 11.20
C ASP A 215 0.83 16.48 9.79
N TRP A 216 -0.50 16.38 9.75
CA TRP A 216 -1.23 16.17 8.51
C TRP A 216 -1.18 17.39 7.60
N ALA A 217 -1.10 18.61 8.15
CA ALA A 217 -0.98 19.81 7.34
C ALA A 217 0.38 19.85 6.62
N GLU A 218 1.46 19.51 7.33
CA GLU A 218 2.79 19.44 6.74
C GLU A 218 2.90 18.30 5.72
N THR A 219 2.29 17.13 6.01
CA THR A 219 2.28 15.96 5.13
C THR A 219 1.56 16.26 3.81
N VAL A 220 0.35 16.85 3.87
CA VAL A 220 -0.40 17.28 2.68
C VAL A 220 0.39 18.31 1.87
N ASN A 221 0.94 19.33 2.52
CA ASN A 221 1.78 20.33 1.86
C ASN A 221 3.00 19.72 1.17
N ALA A 222 3.62 18.69 1.77
CA ALA A 222 4.75 17.99 1.16
C ALA A 222 4.33 17.23 -0.10
N LEU A 223 3.20 16.53 -0.08
CA LEU A 223 2.62 15.83 -1.25
C LEU A 223 2.25 16.83 -2.38
N GLU A 224 1.65 17.98 -2.03
CA GLU A 224 1.34 19.03 -3.01
C GLU A 224 2.59 19.59 -3.68
N ARG A 225 3.68 19.82 -2.93
CA ARG A 225 4.96 20.33 -3.47
C ARG A 225 5.59 19.42 -4.51
N ILE A 226 5.43 18.10 -4.39
CA ILE A 226 5.91 17.15 -5.39
C ILE A 226 4.94 16.97 -6.57
N GLY A 227 3.75 17.57 -6.50
CA GLY A 227 2.68 17.44 -7.50
C GLY A 227 2.00 16.08 -7.45
N TYR A 228 1.88 15.46 -6.27
CA TYR A 228 1.16 14.20 -6.09
C TYR A 228 -0.30 14.36 -6.57
N ASN A 229 -0.76 13.43 -7.38
CA ASN A 229 -2.10 13.42 -7.96
C ASN A 229 -2.80 12.04 -7.88
N GLY A 230 -2.27 11.14 -7.07
CA GLY A 230 -2.88 9.85 -6.79
C GLY A 230 -4.09 9.95 -5.87
N VAL A 231 -4.47 8.85 -5.27
CA VAL A 231 -5.57 8.77 -4.31
C VAL A 231 -5.10 9.07 -2.88
N TRP A 232 -6.02 9.53 -2.05
CA TRP A 232 -5.87 9.50 -0.59
C TRP A 232 -6.47 8.19 -0.10
N LEU A 233 -5.62 7.19 0.09
CA LEU A 233 -6.04 5.82 0.39
C LEU A 233 -5.76 5.51 1.86
N TYR A 234 -6.81 5.31 2.62
CA TYR A 234 -6.68 4.83 3.99
C TYR A 234 -6.40 3.34 4.04
N GLU A 235 -5.38 2.95 4.81
CA GLU A 235 -5.06 1.57 5.11
C GLU A 235 -5.17 1.31 6.61
N LEU A 236 -6.38 1.06 7.06
CA LEU A 236 -6.68 0.62 8.41
C LEU A 236 -8.03 -0.08 8.48
N GLY A 237 -8.18 -0.98 9.47
CA GLY A 237 -9.42 -1.71 9.71
C GLY A 237 -10.53 -0.85 10.30
N PHE A 238 -11.78 -1.35 10.24
CA PHE A 238 -12.91 -0.74 10.94
C PHE A 238 -12.80 -0.92 12.46
N LYS A 239 -12.34 -2.08 12.90
CA LYS A 239 -12.19 -2.40 14.32
C LYS A 239 -11.13 -1.52 14.97
N ALA A 240 -11.39 -1.09 16.20
CA ALA A 240 -10.41 -0.40 17.00
C ALA A 240 -9.24 -1.35 17.33
N PRO A 241 -7.98 -0.95 17.08
CA PRO A 241 -6.85 -1.71 17.59
C PRO A 241 -6.76 -1.60 19.11
N GLU A 242 -6.21 -2.62 19.78
CA GLU A 242 -6.06 -2.62 21.25
C GLU A 242 -5.28 -1.40 21.75
N SER A 243 -4.36 -0.88 20.96
CA SER A 243 -3.54 0.30 21.28
C SER A 243 -4.31 1.63 21.21
N MET A 244 -5.52 1.64 20.61
CA MET A 244 -6.37 2.83 20.46
C MET A 244 -7.85 2.43 20.59
N PRO A 245 -8.35 2.16 21.82
CA PRO A 245 -9.73 1.76 22.03
C PRO A 245 -10.69 2.88 21.62
N ARG A 246 -11.76 2.52 20.93
CA ARG A 246 -12.85 3.42 20.50
C ARG A 246 -14.18 2.95 21.09
N GLU A 247 -15.13 3.85 21.25
CA GLU A 247 -16.49 3.52 21.74
C GLU A 247 -17.27 2.62 20.76
N ARG A 248 -16.93 2.70 19.48
CA ARG A 248 -17.49 1.86 18.39
C ARG A 248 -16.48 1.66 17.28
N ASP A 249 -16.73 0.68 16.45
CA ASP A 249 -15.97 0.49 15.21
C ASP A 249 -16.16 1.67 14.24
N LEU A 250 -15.16 1.91 13.40
CA LEU A 250 -15.23 2.89 12.33
C LEU A 250 -16.21 2.42 11.24
N THR A 251 -16.74 3.38 10.51
CA THR A 251 -17.56 3.17 9.32
C THR A 251 -16.95 3.92 8.14
N CYS A 252 -17.36 3.62 6.93
CA CYS A 252 -16.91 4.35 5.74
C CYS A 252 -17.15 5.88 5.86
N SER A 253 -18.20 6.30 6.57
CA SER A 253 -18.47 7.72 6.80
C SER A 253 -17.44 8.40 7.69
N ASP A 254 -16.83 7.67 8.62
CA ASP A 254 -15.78 8.24 9.49
C ASP A 254 -14.53 8.59 8.69
N PHE A 255 -14.16 7.78 7.71
CA PHE A 255 -13.05 8.09 6.80
C PHE A 255 -13.35 9.30 5.92
N ALA A 256 -14.57 9.42 5.42
CA ALA A 256 -14.97 10.57 4.63
C ALA A 256 -14.97 11.87 5.46
N LEU A 257 -15.42 11.83 6.72
CA LEU A 257 -15.36 12.97 7.64
C LEU A 257 -13.91 13.30 8.02
N ASN A 258 -13.08 12.29 8.25
CA ASN A 258 -11.67 12.45 8.54
C ASN A 258 -10.93 13.14 7.37
N ALA A 259 -11.18 12.72 6.13
CA ALA A 259 -10.62 13.36 4.96
C ALA A 259 -11.02 14.85 4.85
N LYS A 260 -12.30 15.17 5.08
CA LYS A 260 -12.74 16.57 5.12
C LYS A 260 -11.99 17.40 6.17
N ARG A 261 -11.75 16.82 7.35
CA ARG A 261 -10.96 17.47 8.40
C ARG A 261 -9.52 17.72 7.96
N ILE A 262 -8.87 16.74 7.30
CA ILE A 262 -7.50 16.87 6.80
C ILE A 262 -7.39 17.98 5.76
N PHE A 263 -8.36 18.07 4.84
CA PHE A 263 -8.35 19.02 3.72
C PHE A 263 -9.10 20.34 4.01
N ASN A 264 -9.57 20.55 5.24
CA ASN A 264 -10.31 21.75 5.67
C ASN A 264 -11.57 22.03 4.80
N GLU A 265 -12.37 21.00 4.51
CA GLU A 265 -13.61 21.08 3.72
C GLU A 265 -14.89 20.89 4.55
#